data_22c250cd7adf01bab4a3d26d8db39c5b
#
_entry.id   22c250cd7adf01bab4a3d26d8db39c5b
#
_cell.length_a   1.000
_cell.length_b   1.000
_cell.length_c   1.000
_cell.angle_alpha   90.00
_cell.angle_beta   90.00
_cell.angle_gamma   90.00
#
_symmetry.space_group_name_H-M   'P 1'
#
loop_
_entity.id
_entity.type
_entity.pdbx_description
1 polymer ?
#
loop_
_entity_poly.entity_id
_entity_poly.type
_entity_poly.pdbx_seq_one_letter_code
_entity_poly.pdbx_strand_id
1 'polypeptide(L)'
;EPYAFGKRVSHYLNNTSASYDLIHDNQSLCYELINMQKKIPLVATIHHPITKDYKLELEAATNWKERFSTNRWHTFLGMQKKVAPQLNKIICPSNQSKIDVIEEFKVKEENVDVVLNGIDLETFNREEDVEIKPYRIITTASADVPLKGLRFLVDAMKEIIEEVPAAHLVVLGKAKKEGETLK
;
A
#
# COMPACT_ATOMS: atom_id res chain seq x y z
N GLU A 1 9.08 -2.74 13.77
CA GLU A 1 7.73 -2.75 14.36
C GLU A 1 6.94 -4.04 14.14
N PRO A 2 6.78 -4.58 12.91
CA PRO A 2 6.02 -5.81 12.70
C PRO A 2 6.52 -7.00 13.53
N TYR A 3 7.82 -7.11 13.72
CA TYR A 3 8.43 -8.15 14.56
C TYR A 3 7.94 -8.10 16.02
N ALA A 4 8.01 -6.93 16.65
CA ALA A 4 7.56 -6.78 18.03
C ALA A 4 6.03 -6.93 18.16
N PHE A 5 5.28 -6.50 17.15
CA PHE A 5 3.84 -6.70 17.05
C PHE A 5 3.51 -8.19 17.04
N GLY A 6 4.11 -8.97 16.16
CA GLY A 6 3.90 -10.41 16.07
C GLY A 6 4.16 -11.13 17.37
N LYS A 7 5.25 -10.79 18.07
CA LYS A 7 5.55 -11.34 19.41
C LYS A 7 4.45 -11.08 20.43
N ARG A 8 3.93 -9.85 20.47
CA ARG A 8 2.83 -9.49 21.40
C ARG A 8 1.54 -10.23 21.05
N VAL A 9 1.18 -10.31 19.77
CA VAL A 9 -0.02 -11.06 19.33
C VAL A 9 0.12 -12.54 19.65
N SER A 10 1.27 -13.14 19.36
CA SER A 10 1.52 -14.55 19.69
C SER A 10 1.42 -14.82 21.20
N HIS A 11 1.99 -13.94 22.01
CA HIS A 11 1.86 -14.03 23.46
C HIS A 11 0.39 -13.93 23.93
N TYR A 12 -0.36 -12.96 23.40
CA TYR A 12 -1.77 -12.79 23.70
C TYR A 12 -2.57 -14.05 23.35
N LEU A 13 -2.44 -14.57 22.13
CA LEU A 13 -3.18 -15.75 21.66
C LEU A 13 -2.86 -17.01 22.46
N ASN A 14 -1.62 -17.15 22.96
CA ASN A 14 -1.25 -18.29 23.78
C ASN A 14 -1.75 -18.21 25.25
N ASN A 15 -2.13 -17.02 25.72
CA ASN A 15 -2.52 -16.79 27.11
C ASN A 15 -3.99 -16.35 27.27
N THR A 16 -4.72 -16.16 26.20
CA THR A 16 -6.15 -15.82 26.23
C THR A 16 -6.99 -17.08 26.35
N SER A 17 -8.12 -16.98 27.07
CA SER A 17 -9.18 -18.00 27.09
C SER A 17 -10.14 -17.88 25.90
N ALA A 18 -10.06 -16.81 25.11
CA ALA A 18 -10.88 -16.63 23.93
C ALA A 18 -10.47 -17.62 22.82
N SER A 19 -11.46 -18.21 22.14
CA SER A 19 -11.26 -19.01 20.93
C SER A 19 -11.48 -18.15 19.69
N TYR A 20 -10.67 -18.40 18.68
CA TYR A 20 -10.75 -17.71 17.39
C TYR A 20 -10.81 -18.77 16.29
N ASP A 21 -11.73 -18.59 15.34
CA ASP A 21 -11.91 -19.50 14.20
C ASP A 21 -10.92 -19.19 13.07
N LEU A 22 -10.49 -17.93 12.98
CA LEU A 22 -9.61 -17.43 11.92
C LEU A 22 -8.74 -16.28 12.42
N ILE A 23 -7.51 -16.24 11.94
CA ILE A 23 -6.61 -15.08 12.05
C ILE A 23 -6.55 -14.39 10.69
N HIS A 24 -6.83 -13.08 10.67
CA HIS A 24 -6.60 -12.26 9.49
C HIS A 24 -5.46 -11.28 9.75
N ASP A 25 -4.33 -11.50 9.09
CA ASP A 25 -3.18 -10.60 9.12
C ASP A 25 -3.30 -9.54 8.01
N ASN A 26 -3.25 -8.27 8.38
CA ASN A 26 -3.24 -7.19 7.41
C ASN A 26 -1.81 -6.70 7.19
N GLN A 27 -1.06 -7.46 6.39
CA GLN A 27 0.28 -7.16 5.89
C GLN A 27 1.37 -6.97 6.97
N SER A 28 1.21 -7.51 8.18
CA SER A 28 2.33 -7.50 9.13
C SER A 28 3.45 -8.43 8.69
N LEU A 29 3.10 -9.60 8.18
CA LEU A 29 3.98 -10.65 7.69
C LEU A 29 5.11 -10.95 8.69
N CYS A 30 4.75 -10.99 9.98
CA CYS A 30 5.70 -11.27 11.05
C CYS A 30 6.01 -12.76 11.14
N TYR A 31 7.17 -13.12 11.71
CA TYR A 31 7.63 -14.52 11.81
C TYR A 31 6.63 -15.42 12.54
N GLU A 32 5.93 -14.91 13.54
CA GLU A 32 5.01 -15.64 14.39
C GLU A 32 3.81 -16.22 13.61
N LEU A 33 3.43 -15.63 12.47
CA LEU A 33 2.35 -16.12 11.60
C LEU A 33 2.60 -17.56 11.14
N ILE A 34 3.85 -17.95 10.90
CA ILE A 34 4.24 -19.31 10.50
C ILE A 34 3.81 -20.34 11.56
N ASN A 35 3.90 -19.98 12.84
CA ASN A 35 3.48 -20.88 13.91
C ASN A 35 2.00 -20.72 14.26
N MET A 36 1.42 -19.54 14.10
CA MET A 36 0.01 -19.30 14.34
C MET A 36 -0.87 -20.09 13.36
N GLN A 37 -0.53 -20.10 12.06
CA GLN A 37 -1.29 -20.84 11.04
C GLN A 37 -1.34 -22.36 11.24
N LYS A 38 -0.43 -22.92 12.07
CA LYS A 38 -0.45 -24.35 12.44
C LYS A 38 -1.51 -24.67 13.47
N LYS A 39 -2.01 -23.66 14.20
CA LYS A 39 -2.96 -23.82 15.31
C LYS A 39 -4.33 -23.29 14.94
N ILE A 40 -4.40 -22.17 14.23
CA ILE A 40 -5.64 -21.49 13.84
C ILE A 40 -5.53 -21.18 12.36
N PRO A 41 -6.57 -21.42 11.55
CA PRO A 41 -6.61 -20.99 10.15
C PRO A 41 -6.19 -19.53 10.01
N LEU A 42 -5.34 -19.22 9.01
CA LEU A 42 -4.79 -17.89 8.84
C LEU A 42 -4.86 -17.47 7.38
N VAL A 43 -5.32 -16.26 7.15
CA VAL A 43 -5.25 -15.55 5.88
C VAL A 43 -4.48 -14.24 6.06
N ALA A 44 -3.61 -13.93 5.12
CA ALA A 44 -2.91 -12.64 5.11
C ALA A 44 -3.33 -11.80 3.90
N THR A 45 -3.73 -10.57 4.12
CA THR A 45 -3.90 -9.61 3.03
C THR A 45 -2.58 -8.90 2.75
N ILE A 46 -2.13 -8.92 1.50
CA ILE A 46 -0.97 -8.16 1.02
C ILE A 46 -1.47 -7.17 -0.03
N HIS A 47 -1.48 -5.89 0.33
CA HIS A 47 -1.99 -4.84 -0.56
C HIS A 47 -1.07 -4.62 -1.77
N HIS A 48 0.22 -4.56 -1.52
CA HIS A 48 1.29 -4.52 -2.52
C HIS A 48 2.62 -4.86 -1.85
N PRO A 49 3.63 -5.34 -2.59
CA PRO A 49 4.96 -5.55 -2.04
C PRO A 49 5.66 -4.21 -1.81
N ILE A 50 5.91 -3.88 -0.55
CA ILE A 50 6.63 -2.64 -0.16
C ILE A 50 8.06 -2.60 -0.73
N THR A 51 8.55 -3.70 -1.27
CA THR A 51 9.81 -3.76 -2.00
C THR A 51 9.87 -2.82 -3.20
N LYS A 52 8.73 -2.54 -3.85
CA LYS A 52 8.64 -1.58 -4.95
C LYS A 52 8.81 -0.14 -4.44
N ASP A 53 8.13 0.20 -3.36
CA ASP A 53 8.26 1.50 -2.70
C ASP A 53 9.71 1.75 -2.25
N TYR A 54 10.34 0.73 -1.65
CA TYR A 54 11.73 0.77 -1.24
C TYR A 54 12.68 1.07 -2.42
N LYS A 55 12.49 0.42 -3.57
CA LYS A 55 13.30 0.67 -4.77
C LYS A 55 13.14 2.12 -5.24
N LEU A 56 11.90 2.62 -5.35
CA LEU A 56 11.60 3.99 -5.77
C LEU A 56 12.18 5.04 -4.80
N GLU A 57 12.07 4.80 -3.49
CA GLU A 57 12.65 5.69 -2.49
C GLU A 57 14.19 5.72 -2.55
N LEU A 58 14.83 4.58 -2.81
CA LEU A 58 16.28 4.52 -3.00
C LEU A 58 16.74 5.25 -4.26
N GLU A 59 15.97 5.17 -5.34
CA GLU A 59 16.25 5.89 -6.59
C GLU A 59 16.06 7.40 -6.41
N ALA A 60 15.04 7.80 -5.66
CA ALA A 60 14.78 9.21 -5.36
C ALA A 60 15.76 9.83 -4.34
N ALA A 61 16.47 9.01 -3.56
CA ALA A 61 17.40 9.50 -2.54
C ALA A 61 18.62 10.19 -3.15
N THR A 62 18.81 11.47 -2.81
CA THR A 62 19.83 12.35 -3.36
C THR A 62 21.17 12.28 -2.63
N ASN A 63 21.17 11.77 -1.39
CA ASN A 63 22.36 11.74 -0.54
C ASN A 63 22.44 10.46 0.32
N TRP A 64 23.60 10.21 0.91
CA TRP A 64 23.84 8.99 1.70
C TRP A 64 22.99 8.89 2.97
N LYS A 65 22.61 10.02 3.59
CA LYS A 65 21.76 10.02 4.80
C LYS A 65 20.34 9.58 4.49
N GLU A 66 19.78 10.04 3.40
CA GLU A 66 18.49 9.58 2.90
C GLU A 66 18.51 8.09 2.60
N ARG A 67 19.52 7.63 1.83
CA ARG A 67 19.70 6.19 1.53
C ARG A 67 19.82 5.34 2.79
N PHE A 68 20.57 5.80 3.78
CA PHE A 68 20.71 5.10 5.07
C PHE A 68 19.38 5.06 5.83
N SER A 69 18.65 6.18 5.87
CA SER A 69 17.33 6.25 6.50
C SER A 69 16.34 5.29 5.84
N THR A 70 16.27 5.30 4.51
CA THR A 70 15.41 4.40 3.71
C THR A 70 15.75 2.93 3.98
N ASN A 71 17.04 2.57 3.95
CA ASN A 71 17.50 1.22 4.25
C ASN A 71 17.09 0.78 5.67
N ARG A 72 17.29 1.66 6.65
CA ARG A 72 16.93 1.38 8.05
C ARG A 72 15.42 1.19 8.22
N TRP A 73 14.62 2.05 7.58
CA TRP A 73 13.16 1.95 7.64
C TRP A 73 12.66 0.64 7.06
N HIS A 74 13.22 0.16 5.96
CA HIS A 74 12.79 -1.02 5.24
C HIS A 74 13.43 -2.35 5.68
N THR A 75 14.13 -2.38 6.83
CA THR A 75 14.77 -3.61 7.34
C THR A 75 13.80 -4.78 7.54
N PHE A 76 12.51 -4.50 7.78
CA PHE A 76 11.48 -5.52 7.95
C PHE A 76 11.18 -6.32 6.66
N LEU A 77 11.53 -5.81 5.48
CA LEU A 77 11.31 -6.50 4.21
C LEU A 77 11.99 -7.87 4.14
N GLY A 78 13.15 -8.01 4.77
CA GLY A 78 13.83 -9.29 4.90
C GLY A 78 13.02 -10.34 5.64
N MET A 79 12.22 -9.93 6.64
CA MET A 79 11.27 -10.79 7.33
C MET A 79 10.08 -11.14 6.43
N GLN A 80 9.46 -10.15 5.78
CA GLN A 80 8.31 -10.35 4.90
C GLN A 80 8.63 -11.33 3.76
N LYS A 81 9.79 -11.18 3.11
CA LYS A 81 10.28 -12.10 2.08
C LYS A 81 10.47 -13.54 2.56
N LYS A 82 10.78 -13.73 3.84
CA LYS A 82 10.92 -15.07 4.42
C LYS A 82 9.58 -15.66 4.86
N VAL A 83 8.64 -14.85 5.30
CA VAL A 83 7.36 -15.30 5.84
C VAL A 83 6.33 -15.57 4.74
N ALA A 84 6.16 -14.63 3.82
CA ALA A 84 5.11 -14.73 2.80
C ALA A 84 5.08 -16.06 2.03
N PRO A 85 6.22 -16.64 1.57
CA PRO A 85 6.21 -17.93 0.86
C PRO A 85 5.74 -19.12 1.70
N GLN A 86 5.71 -18.97 3.02
CA GLN A 86 5.33 -20.04 3.94
C GLN A 86 3.86 -19.93 4.41
N LEU A 87 3.14 -18.91 3.98
CA LEU A 87 1.74 -18.74 4.31
C LEU A 87 0.86 -19.60 3.38
N ASN A 88 -0.14 -20.24 3.95
CA ASN A 88 -1.03 -21.13 3.22
C ASN A 88 -2.06 -20.37 2.37
N LYS A 89 -2.45 -19.16 2.80
CA LYS A 89 -3.45 -18.35 2.11
C LYS A 89 -3.14 -16.87 2.18
N ILE A 90 -3.10 -16.24 1.02
CA ILE A 90 -2.86 -14.81 0.84
C ILE A 90 -3.99 -14.23 -0.01
N ILE A 91 -4.41 -13.03 0.32
CA ILE A 91 -5.37 -12.23 -0.45
C ILE A 91 -4.67 -10.97 -0.95
N CYS A 92 -4.89 -10.65 -2.23
CA CYS A 92 -4.44 -9.41 -2.84
C CYS A 92 -5.65 -8.61 -3.36
N PRO A 93 -5.62 -7.25 -3.29
CA PRO A 93 -6.76 -6.42 -3.70
C PRO A 93 -6.89 -6.24 -5.20
N SER A 94 -5.95 -6.74 -6.01
CA SER A 94 -5.98 -6.66 -7.46
C SER A 94 -5.13 -7.75 -8.11
N ASN A 95 -5.39 -8.03 -9.39
CA ASN A 95 -4.57 -8.94 -10.17
C ASN A 95 -3.11 -8.47 -10.25
N GLN A 96 -2.87 -7.17 -10.38
CA GLN A 96 -1.52 -6.63 -10.41
C GLN A 96 -0.80 -6.86 -9.08
N SER A 97 -1.45 -6.62 -7.95
CA SER A 97 -0.87 -6.93 -6.63
C SER A 97 -0.56 -8.43 -6.47
N LYS A 98 -1.42 -9.32 -6.99
CA LYS A 98 -1.16 -10.78 -7.01
C LYS A 98 0.14 -11.09 -7.77
N ILE A 99 0.28 -10.59 -8.99
CA ILE A 99 1.48 -10.79 -9.83
C ILE A 99 2.72 -10.29 -9.08
N ASP A 100 2.66 -9.07 -8.57
CA ASP A 100 3.75 -8.43 -7.85
C ASP A 100 4.18 -9.22 -6.60
N VAL A 101 3.23 -9.75 -5.84
CA VAL A 101 3.48 -10.57 -4.64
C VAL A 101 4.14 -11.89 -5.01
N ILE A 102 3.67 -12.55 -6.06
CA ILE A 102 4.28 -13.80 -6.55
C ILE A 102 5.73 -13.54 -6.97
N GLU A 103 5.98 -12.48 -7.73
CA GLU A 103 7.31 -12.15 -8.24
C GLU A 103 8.29 -11.72 -7.14
N GLU A 104 7.87 -10.81 -6.26
CA GLU A 104 8.76 -10.19 -5.25
C GLU A 104 9.00 -11.10 -4.04
N PHE A 105 7.97 -11.83 -3.62
CA PHE A 105 8.05 -12.69 -2.43
C PHE A 105 8.19 -14.18 -2.74
N LYS A 106 8.14 -14.57 -4.03
CA LYS A 106 8.25 -15.98 -4.45
C LYS A 106 7.18 -16.88 -3.82
N VAL A 107 5.99 -16.34 -3.67
CA VAL A 107 4.82 -17.08 -3.19
C VAL A 107 4.31 -17.97 -4.31
N LYS A 108 3.78 -19.15 -3.97
CA LYS A 108 3.11 -20.02 -4.94
C LYS A 108 1.78 -19.42 -5.37
N GLU A 109 1.49 -19.43 -6.66
CA GLU A 109 0.28 -18.83 -7.22
C GLU A 109 -1.01 -19.42 -6.63
N GLU A 110 -1.02 -20.72 -6.36
CA GLU A 110 -2.14 -21.45 -5.76
C GLU A 110 -2.53 -20.95 -4.35
N ASN A 111 -1.61 -20.29 -3.66
CA ASN A 111 -1.83 -19.73 -2.34
C ASN A 111 -2.35 -18.28 -2.37
N VAL A 112 -2.48 -17.67 -3.55
CA VAL A 112 -2.83 -16.25 -3.68
C VAL A 112 -4.15 -16.07 -4.43
N ASP A 113 -5.15 -15.52 -3.74
CA ASP A 113 -6.43 -15.13 -4.34
C ASP A 113 -6.53 -13.62 -4.49
N VAL A 114 -7.41 -13.20 -5.39
CA VAL A 114 -7.77 -11.79 -5.56
C VAL A 114 -9.14 -11.54 -4.96
N VAL A 115 -9.18 -10.65 -3.96
CA VAL A 115 -10.42 -10.14 -3.38
C VAL A 115 -10.35 -8.63 -3.43
N LEU A 116 -11.20 -8.02 -4.26
CA LEU A 116 -11.22 -6.56 -4.44
C LEU A 116 -11.60 -5.86 -3.13
N ASN A 117 -11.05 -4.66 -2.92
CA ASN A 117 -11.47 -3.83 -1.80
C ASN A 117 -12.94 -3.46 -1.93
N GLY A 118 -13.69 -3.61 -0.84
CA GLY A 118 -15.05 -3.10 -0.74
C GLY A 118 -15.06 -1.58 -0.64
N ILE A 119 -16.16 -0.98 -1.11
CA ILE A 119 -16.46 0.43 -0.95
C ILE A 119 -17.88 0.58 -0.42
N ASP A 120 -18.07 1.54 0.47
CA ASP A 120 -19.39 1.91 0.97
C ASP A 120 -20.13 2.73 -0.10
N LEU A 121 -21.10 2.10 -0.76
CA LEU A 121 -21.87 2.73 -1.83
C LEU A 121 -22.91 3.74 -1.32
N GLU A 122 -23.24 3.73 -0.03
CA GLU A 122 -24.14 4.73 0.56
C GLU A 122 -23.38 6.06 0.76
N THR A 123 -22.12 5.98 1.20
CA THR A 123 -21.26 7.16 1.37
C THR A 123 -20.63 7.61 0.05
N PHE A 124 -20.22 6.68 -0.81
CA PHE A 124 -19.55 6.97 -2.08
C PHE A 124 -20.47 6.68 -3.27
N ASN A 125 -21.50 7.48 -3.40
CA ASN A 125 -22.41 7.46 -4.52
C ASN A 125 -22.32 8.76 -5.33
N ARG A 126 -22.92 8.75 -6.52
CA ARG A 126 -23.10 9.95 -7.30
C ARG A 126 -24.33 10.71 -6.80
N GLU A 127 -24.12 11.90 -6.29
CA GLU A 127 -25.21 12.81 -5.97
C GLU A 127 -25.71 13.46 -7.28
N GLU A 128 -27.00 13.32 -7.58
CA GLU A 128 -27.62 13.82 -8.83
C GLU A 128 -27.62 15.34 -8.89
N ASP A 129 -27.68 16.01 -7.73
CA ASP A 129 -27.76 17.47 -7.61
C ASP A 129 -26.39 18.18 -7.73
N VAL A 130 -25.29 17.43 -7.87
CA VAL A 130 -23.97 18.03 -8.01
C VAL A 130 -23.68 18.41 -9.44
N GLU A 131 -23.56 19.73 -9.69
CA GLU A 131 -23.22 20.27 -10.99
C GLU A 131 -21.81 19.82 -11.44
N ILE A 132 -21.74 19.17 -12.59
CA ILE A 132 -20.47 18.86 -13.24
C ILE A 132 -19.89 20.13 -13.85
N LYS A 133 -18.78 20.61 -13.30
CA LYS A 133 -18.09 21.77 -13.89
C LYS A 133 -17.20 21.29 -15.04
N PRO A 134 -17.43 21.84 -16.27
CA PRO A 134 -16.63 21.46 -17.42
C PRO A 134 -15.16 21.83 -17.24
N TYR A 135 -14.29 21.09 -17.88
CA TYR A 135 -12.82 21.29 -17.91
C TYR A 135 -12.13 21.24 -16.53
N ARG A 136 -12.82 20.78 -15.47
CA ARG A 136 -12.24 20.63 -14.15
C ARG A 136 -11.72 19.21 -13.95
N ILE A 137 -10.42 19.10 -13.66
CA ILE A 137 -9.76 17.87 -13.24
C ILE A 137 -9.58 17.92 -11.72
N ILE A 138 -9.94 16.85 -11.02
CA ILE A 138 -9.79 16.77 -9.57
C ILE A 138 -8.87 15.59 -9.24
N THR A 139 -7.91 15.81 -8.36
CA THR A 139 -7.10 14.74 -7.78
C THR A 139 -6.98 14.90 -6.27
N THR A 140 -6.76 13.78 -5.57
CA THR A 140 -6.44 13.78 -4.14
C THR A 140 -4.94 13.59 -3.96
N ALA A 141 -4.30 14.53 -3.30
CA ALA A 141 -2.88 14.42 -2.94
C ALA A 141 -2.74 14.47 -1.42
N SER A 142 -2.90 13.33 -0.77
CA SER A 142 -2.70 13.22 0.68
C SER A 142 -1.22 13.41 1.06
N ALA A 143 -0.31 13.16 0.12
CA ALA A 143 1.12 13.41 0.26
C ALA A 143 1.70 13.69 -1.12
N ASP A 144 2.41 14.82 -1.25
CA ASP A 144 3.21 15.14 -2.43
C ASP A 144 4.52 14.35 -2.35
N VAL A 145 4.45 13.10 -2.80
CA VAL A 145 5.58 12.16 -2.84
C VAL A 145 5.68 11.53 -4.23
N PRO A 146 6.88 11.13 -4.68
CA PRO A 146 7.12 10.60 -6.02
C PRO A 146 6.15 9.48 -6.43
N LEU A 147 5.84 8.57 -5.49
CA LEU A 147 4.95 7.44 -5.71
C LEU A 147 3.51 7.83 -6.13
N LYS A 148 3.03 9.00 -5.73
CA LYS A 148 1.65 9.47 -6.03
C LYS A 148 1.52 10.17 -7.38
N GLY A 149 2.63 10.50 -8.01
CA GLY A 149 2.67 11.01 -9.38
C GLY A 149 2.07 12.40 -9.59
N LEU A 150 1.83 13.19 -8.54
CA LEU A 150 1.23 14.53 -8.65
C LEU A 150 2.04 15.44 -9.58
N ARG A 151 3.38 15.35 -9.51
CA ARG A 151 4.27 16.10 -10.39
C ARG A 151 3.99 15.85 -11.88
N PHE A 152 3.82 14.60 -12.27
CA PHE A 152 3.51 14.25 -13.67
C PHE A 152 2.16 14.81 -14.12
N LEU A 153 1.18 14.85 -13.22
CA LEU A 153 -0.12 15.47 -13.52
C LEU A 153 0.01 16.98 -13.70
N VAL A 154 0.80 17.65 -12.85
CA VAL A 154 1.08 19.11 -12.98
C VAL A 154 1.82 19.41 -14.28
N ASP A 155 2.78 18.59 -14.66
CA ASP A 155 3.50 18.76 -15.93
C ASP A 155 2.56 18.54 -17.13
N ALA A 156 1.71 17.52 -17.11
CA ALA A 156 0.72 17.28 -18.15
C ALA A 156 -0.30 18.43 -18.27
N MET A 157 -0.62 19.12 -17.17
CA MET A 157 -1.53 20.27 -17.21
C MET A 157 -0.98 21.43 -18.07
N LYS A 158 0.32 21.56 -18.21
CA LYS A 158 0.92 22.60 -19.09
C LYS A 158 0.50 22.39 -20.54
N GLU A 159 0.60 21.15 -21.01
CA GLU A 159 0.18 20.79 -22.38
C GLU A 159 -1.34 20.87 -22.55
N ILE A 160 -2.11 20.40 -21.56
CA ILE A 160 -3.56 20.46 -21.60
C ILE A 160 -4.08 21.89 -21.68
N ILE A 161 -3.50 22.84 -20.96
CA ILE A 161 -3.93 24.25 -20.97
C ILE A 161 -3.62 24.94 -22.32
N GLU A 162 -2.56 24.51 -23.01
CA GLU A 162 -2.29 25.00 -24.37
C GLU A 162 -3.39 24.64 -25.36
N GLU A 163 -3.95 23.43 -25.27
CA GLU A 163 -5.05 22.97 -26.13
C GLU A 163 -6.44 23.40 -25.61
N VAL A 164 -6.62 23.42 -24.30
CA VAL A 164 -7.88 23.74 -23.62
C VAL A 164 -7.64 24.78 -22.52
N PRO A 165 -7.60 26.07 -22.86
CA PRO A 165 -7.28 27.16 -21.91
C PRO A 165 -8.23 27.25 -20.69
N ALA A 166 -9.43 26.69 -20.78
CA ALA A 166 -10.40 26.63 -19.67
C ALA A 166 -10.11 25.49 -18.68
N ALA A 167 -9.19 24.58 -19.00
CA ALA A 167 -8.87 23.46 -18.12
C ALA A 167 -8.20 23.94 -16.83
N HIS A 168 -8.63 23.38 -15.72
CA HIS A 168 -8.03 23.68 -14.42
C HIS A 168 -7.96 22.46 -13.52
N LEU A 169 -6.91 22.36 -12.73
CA LEU A 169 -6.65 21.28 -11.80
C LEU A 169 -6.98 21.71 -10.38
N VAL A 170 -7.81 20.92 -9.70
CA VAL A 170 -8.10 21.04 -8.27
C VAL A 170 -7.41 19.90 -7.53
N VAL A 171 -6.47 20.23 -6.64
CA VAL A 171 -5.76 19.27 -5.82
C VAL A 171 -6.31 19.31 -4.41
N LEU A 172 -6.95 18.22 -3.97
CA LEU A 172 -7.47 18.07 -2.61
C LEU A 172 -6.38 17.46 -1.71
N GLY A 173 -5.88 18.24 -0.76
CA GLY A 173 -4.83 17.81 0.15
C GLY A 173 -4.06 18.96 0.76
N LYS A 174 -3.05 18.64 1.56
CA LYS A 174 -2.15 19.66 2.13
C LYS A 174 -0.84 19.65 1.35
N ALA A 175 -0.47 20.81 0.80
CA ALA A 175 0.86 21.00 0.23
C ALA A 175 1.93 20.82 1.33
N LYS A 176 2.98 20.06 1.02
CA LYS A 176 4.18 20.00 1.87
C LYS A 176 5.11 21.14 1.46
N LYS A 177 5.77 21.78 2.47
CA LYS A 177 6.74 22.84 2.21
C LYS A 177 7.94 22.43 1.34
N GLU A 178 8.22 21.11 1.26
CA GLU A 178 9.31 20.49 0.51
C GLU A 178 8.77 19.36 -0.40
N GLY A 179 7.55 19.51 -0.94
CA GLY A 179 6.93 18.55 -1.84
C GLY A 179 7.61 18.49 -3.21
N GLU A 180 7.40 17.37 -3.94
CA GLU A 180 7.94 17.16 -5.29
C GLU A 180 7.42 18.21 -6.30
N THR A 181 6.22 18.72 -6.11
CA THR A 181 5.60 19.72 -6.99
C THR A 181 6.14 21.15 -6.79
N LEU A 182 6.90 21.40 -5.72
CA LEU A 182 7.52 22.70 -5.44
C LEU A 182 8.99 22.76 -5.85
N LYS A 183 9.55 21.67 -6.38
CA LYS A 183 10.88 21.59 -6.96
C LYS A 183 10.83 21.90 -8.46
#